data_e514ccb79ac97bb7ac6037930a5d81f5
#
_entry.id   e514ccb79ac97bb7ac6037930a5d81f5
#
_cell.length_a   1.000
_cell.length_b   1.000
_cell.length_c   1.000
_cell.angle_alpha   90.00
_cell.angle_beta   90.00
_cell.angle_gamma   90.00
#
_symmetry.space_group_name_H-M   'P 1'
#
loop_
_entity.id
_entity.type
_entity.pdbx_description
1 polymer ?
#
loop_
_entity_poly.entity_id
_entity_poly.type
_entity_poly.pdbx_seq_one_letter_code
_entity_poly.pdbx_strand_id
1 'polypeptide(L)'
;MGVCRLNESTFITALKEKRLSYGVSQTRLAIMAGISREHLNRIEAGKVTLTDDMQDKLMGAVEKFNPDAPMFLLFDYVRIRFPTLDIQHVIKDILKLNIDYMLHEDYGHYKYTEHYYLGDVFVYTSQDEEKGTLLELKGKGCRQFESYLLAQERSWYDFLMDALVEGGVMKRLDLAINDRAGILDIPDLTAKCNREECVSLFRSFKSYASGELVKHNEQDKAGMGHTLYIGSLKSEVYFCCYEKNYEQYAKLGVPIEEAPIKNRFEIRLKDERAYYAVRELLTHYDAEQTAFSIINHYIRFVDREPEKRKTDWKLNDRWAWFIGKDRPPIKLTTDPEPYTLERTLGWISRQVAPI
;
A
#
# COMPACT_ATOMS: atom_id res chain seq x y z
N MET A 1 -8.38 -27.73 15.00
CA MET A 1 -7.26 -28.62 14.63
C MET A 1 -6.00 -28.00 15.20
N GLY A 2 -5.34 -28.69 16.16
CA GLY A 2 -4.11 -28.18 16.77
C GLY A 2 -2.98 -28.14 15.74
N VAL A 3 -2.45 -26.97 15.48
CA VAL A 3 -1.23 -26.79 14.68
C VAL A 3 -0.10 -27.49 15.45
N CYS A 4 0.48 -28.53 14.86
CA CYS A 4 1.66 -29.18 15.41
C CYS A 4 2.79 -28.13 15.37
N ARG A 5 3.12 -27.51 16.50
CA ARG A 5 4.16 -26.47 16.60
C ARG A 5 5.52 -27.13 16.45
N LEU A 6 6.35 -26.52 15.61
CA LEU A 6 7.75 -26.91 15.45
C LEU A 6 8.50 -26.60 16.76
N ASN A 7 9.48 -27.43 17.12
CA ASN A 7 10.38 -27.03 18.18
C ASN A 7 11.20 -25.81 17.75
N GLU A 8 11.71 -25.05 18.70
CA GLU A 8 12.39 -23.76 18.43
C GLU A 8 13.54 -23.87 17.42
N SER A 9 14.36 -24.91 17.53
CA SER A 9 15.47 -25.15 16.59
C SER A 9 14.97 -25.42 15.16
N THR A 10 13.91 -26.21 15.01
CA THR A 10 13.28 -26.50 13.73
C THR A 10 12.63 -25.24 13.13
N PHE A 11 11.98 -24.40 13.97
CA PHE A 11 11.42 -23.13 13.56
C PHE A 11 12.50 -22.18 13.01
N ILE A 12 13.60 -21.98 13.74
CA ILE A 12 14.71 -21.11 13.34
C ILE A 12 15.30 -21.55 12.00
N THR A 13 15.49 -22.86 11.83
CA THR A 13 15.98 -23.41 10.56
C THR A 13 15.02 -23.12 9.42
N ALA A 14 13.73 -23.39 9.61
CA ALA A 14 12.70 -23.17 8.60
C ALA A 14 12.57 -21.67 8.23
N LEU A 15 12.62 -20.77 9.23
CA LEU A 15 12.58 -19.31 9.01
C LEU A 15 13.76 -18.86 8.15
N LYS A 16 14.98 -19.31 8.50
CA LYS A 16 16.21 -18.95 7.80
C LYS A 16 16.22 -19.48 6.37
N GLU A 17 15.86 -20.75 6.17
CA GLU A 17 15.76 -21.37 4.84
C GLU A 17 14.75 -20.63 3.96
N LYS A 18 13.57 -20.35 4.51
CA LYS A 18 12.52 -19.61 3.80
C LYS A 18 12.96 -18.20 3.43
N ARG A 19 13.58 -17.47 4.37
CA ARG A 19 14.14 -16.14 4.10
C ARG A 19 15.15 -16.17 2.96
N LEU A 20 16.06 -17.15 2.97
CA LEU A 20 17.08 -17.30 1.94
C LEU A 20 16.48 -17.70 0.59
N SER A 21 15.50 -18.62 0.57
CA SER A 21 14.81 -19.03 -0.66
C SER A 21 14.04 -17.88 -1.32
N TYR A 22 13.52 -16.95 -0.52
CA TYR A 22 12.86 -15.75 -1.02
C TYR A 22 13.84 -14.59 -1.37
N GLY A 23 15.14 -14.80 -1.20
CA GLY A 23 16.17 -13.79 -1.48
C GLY A 23 16.12 -12.57 -0.55
N VAL A 24 15.61 -12.75 0.69
CA VAL A 24 15.40 -11.66 1.65
C VAL A 24 16.60 -11.50 2.57
N SER A 25 17.15 -10.29 2.69
CA SER A 25 18.22 -9.98 3.64
C SER A 25 17.67 -9.98 5.09
N GLN A 26 18.56 -10.19 6.08
CA GLN A 26 18.19 -10.06 7.49
C GLN A 26 17.64 -8.66 7.79
N THR A 27 18.25 -7.60 7.25
CA THR A 27 17.77 -6.23 7.43
C THR A 27 16.33 -6.08 6.96
N ARG A 28 16.01 -6.59 5.77
CA ARG A 28 14.67 -6.48 5.19
C ARG A 28 13.61 -7.25 5.98
N LEU A 29 13.95 -8.46 6.47
CA LEU A 29 13.05 -9.23 7.32
C LEU A 29 12.89 -8.57 8.70
N ALA A 30 13.96 -8.05 9.28
CA ALA A 30 13.94 -7.38 10.57
C ALA A 30 13.02 -6.14 10.54
N ILE A 31 13.15 -5.28 9.51
CA ILE A 31 12.26 -4.12 9.28
C ILE A 31 10.80 -4.57 9.17
N MET A 32 10.52 -5.61 8.37
CA MET A 32 9.16 -6.13 8.20
C MET A 32 8.58 -6.71 9.48
N ALA A 33 9.41 -7.33 10.30
CA ALA A 33 9.02 -7.87 11.59
C ALA A 33 9.03 -6.83 12.73
N GLY A 34 9.44 -5.58 12.46
CA GLY A 34 9.55 -4.52 13.47
C GLY A 34 10.50 -4.87 14.62
N ILE A 35 11.66 -5.44 14.29
CA ILE A 35 12.75 -5.75 15.23
C ILE A 35 14.09 -5.27 14.66
N SER A 36 15.13 -5.17 15.51
CA SER A 36 16.46 -4.82 15.00
C SER A 36 17.09 -5.98 14.22
N ARG A 37 17.94 -5.66 13.25
CA ARG A 37 18.74 -6.66 12.52
C ARG A 37 19.60 -7.52 13.45
N GLU A 38 20.17 -6.91 14.49
CA GLU A 38 20.98 -7.63 15.49
C GLU A 38 20.14 -8.65 16.26
N HIS A 39 18.92 -8.29 16.63
CA HIS A 39 17.99 -9.19 17.29
C HIS A 39 17.66 -10.39 16.40
N LEU A 40 17.31 -10.15 15.11
CA LEU A 40 17.08 -11.22 14.15
C LEU A 40 18.31 -12.12 13.95
N ASN A 41 19.51 -11.53 13.88
CA ASN A 41 20.75 -12.32 13.78
C ASN A 41 20.97 -13.24 15.00
N ARG A 42 20.65 -12.75 16.20
CA ARG A 42 20.71 -13.56 17.44
C ARG A 42 19.66 -14.67 17.44
N ILE A 43 18.47 -14.41 16.90
CA ILE A 43 17.41 -15.41 16.73
C ILE A 43 17.88 -16.50 15.75
N GLU A 44 18.33 -16.14 14.56
CA GLU A 44 18.81 -17.09 13.55
C GLU A 44 20.06 -17.88 13.99
N ALA A 45 20.79 -17.37 14.98
CA ALA A 45 21.92 -18.07 15.62
C ALA A 45 21.51 -18.95 16.82
N GLY A 46 20.22 -19.03 17.16
CA GLY A 46 19.71 -19.82 18.28
C GLY A 46 20.13 -19.27 19.65
N LYS A 47 20.41 -17.97 19.75
CA LYS A 47 20.89 -17.33 20.99
C LYS A 47 19.80 -16.63 21.80
N VAL A 48 18.54 -16.74 21.37
CA VAL A 48 17.39 -16.10 21.99
C VAL A 48 16.24 -17.09 22.00
N THR A 49 15.60 -17.26 23.14
CA THR A 49 14.37 -18.06 23.26
C THR A 49 13.19 -17.26 22.67
N LEU A 50 12.42 -17.91 21.82
CA LEU A 50 11.30 -17.29 21.11
C LEU A 50 9.97 -17.60 21.80
N THR A 51 9.18 -16.57 22.05
CA THR A 51 7.77 -16.74 22.37
C THR A 51 6.99 -17.16 21.14
N ASP A 52 5.85 -17.81 21.34
CA ASP A 52 4.94 -18.21 20.25
C ASP A 52 4.52 -17.02 19.38
N ASP A 53 4.20 -15.89 20.01
CA ASP A 53 3.84 -14.64 19.35
C ASP A 53 4.97 -14.11 18.44
N MET A 54 6.23 -14.22 18.90
CA MET A 54 7.38 -13.84 18.08
C MET A 54 7.60 -14.80 16.91
N GLN A 55 7.36 -16.10 17.09
CA GLN A 55 7.41 -17.06 16.00
C GLN A 55 6.35 -16.76 14.93
N ASP A 56 5.12 -16.53 15.35
CA ASP A 56 4.01 -16.18 14.44
C ASP A 56 4.30 -14.87 13.70
N LYS A 57 4.81 -13.87 14.41
CA LYS A 57 5.21 -12.58 13.85
C LYS A 57 6.31 -12.70 12.78
N LEU A 58 7.36 -13.46 13.09
CA LEU A 58 8.48 -13.67 12.15
C LEU A 58 8.06 -14.48 10.92
N MET A 59 7.26 -15.54 11.11
CA MET A 59 6.75 -16.32 10.00
C MET A 59 5.80 -15.50 9.13
N GLY A 60 4.89 -14.74 9.73
CA GLY A 60 4.03 -13.81 9.01
C GLY A 60 4.82 -12.75 8.23
N ALA A 61 5.91 -12.24 8.82
CA ALA A 61 6.76 -11.26 8.16
C ALA A 61 7.52 -11.85 6.95
N VAL A 62 8.06 -13.06 7.06
CA VAL A 62 8.79 -13.69 5.95
C VAL A 62 7.85 -14.08 4.81
N GLU A 63 6.62 -14.52 5.11
CA GLU A 63 5.61 -14.86 4.09
C GLU A 63 5.20 -13.65 3.23
N LYS A 64 5.29 -12.44 3.73
CA LYS A 64 5.04 -11.22 2.93
C LYS A 64 6.03 -11.05 1.76
N PHE A 65 7.13 -11.77 1.78
CA PHE A 65 8.13 -11.78 0.72
C PHE A 65 8.00 -12.98 -0.24
N ASN A 66 7.03 -13.84 -0.03
CA ASN A 66 6.81 -15.00 -0.87
C ASN A 66 6.68 -14.58 -2.35
N PRO A 67 7.61 -14.97 -3.25
CA PRO A 67 7.54 -14.62 -4.66
C PRO A 67 6.33 -15.24 -5.36
N ASP A 68 5.80 -16.34 -4.82
CA ASP A 68 4.64 -17.06 -5.36
C ASP A 68 3.32 -16.63 -4.70
N ALA A 69 3.36 -15.62 -3.81
CA ALA A 69 2.15 -15.10 -3.21
C ALA A 69 1.15 -14.66 -4.30
N PRO A 70 -0.12 -15.14 -4.24
CA PRO A 70 -1.11 -14.82 -5.27
C PRO A 70 -1.45 -13.34 -5.34
N MET A 71 -1.22 -12.62 -4.24
CA MET A 71 -1.40 -11.18 -4.13
C MET A 71 -0.30 -10.56 -3.27
N PHE A 72 0.00 -9.29 -3.52
CA PHE A 72 0.85 -8.49 -2.65
C PHE A 72 0.45 -7.01 -2.68
N LEU A 73 0.65 -6.34 -1.56
CA LEU A 73 0.32 -4.93 -1.37
C LEU A 73 1.56 -4.06 -1.43
N LEU A 74 1.40 -2.83 -1.95
CA LEU A 74 2.45 -1.83 -1.97
C LEU A 74 1.87 -0.41 -1.81
N PHE A 75 2.72 0.52 -1.35
CA PHE A 75 2.46 1.95 -1.41
C PHE A 75 2.70 2.42 -2.84
N ASP A 76 1.69 2.94 -3.52
CA ASP A 76 1.80 3.32 -4.94
C ASP A 76 1.79 4.83 -5.16
N TYR A 77 1.35 5.60 -4.17
CA TYR A 77 1.43 7.05 -4.19
C TYR A 77 1.48 7.59 -2.75
N VAL A 78 2.43 8.47 -2.49
CA VAL A 78 2.51 9.22 -1.24
C VAL A 78 2.75 10.69 -1.54
N ARG A 79 1.91 11.58 -1.01
CA ARG A 79 2.10 13.02 -1.12
C ARG A 79 1.82 13.67 0.22
N ILE A 80 2.83 14.40 0.72
CA ILE A 80 2.81 15.01 2.06
C ILE A 80 3.23 16.48 1.92
N ARG A 81 2.44 17.37 2.49
CA ARG A 81 2.81 18.79 2.62
C ARG A 81 3.39 19.03 4.02
N PHE A 82 4.55 19.62 4.09
CA PHE A 82 5.18 20.07 5.32
C PHE A 82 4.97 21.59 5.48
N PRO A 83 4.55 22.08 6.67
CA PRO A 83 4.28 23.50 6.90
C PRO A 83 5.59 24.27 7.14
N THR A 84 6.57 24.09 6.28
CA THR A 84 7.89 24.76 6.35
C THR A 84 8.41 25.06 4.94
N LEU A 85 9.13 26.16 4.79
CA LEU A 85 9.89 26.48 3.58
C LEU A 85 11.34 25.94 3.65
N ASP A 86 11.75 25.42 4.80
CA ASP A 86 13.08 24.83 4.96
C ASP A 86 13.14 23.47 4.24
N ILE A 87 13.48 23.54 2.96
CA ILE A 87 13.61 22.36 2.12
C ILE A 87 14.76 21.46 2.55
N GLN A 88 15.84 22.05 3.12
CA GLN A 88 16.97 21.28 3.60
C GLN A 88 16.56 20.41 4.79
N HIS A 89 15.77 20.95 5.73
CA HIS A 89 15.20 20.19 6.82
C HIS A 89 14.36 19.02 6.31
N VAL A 90 13.43 19.27 5.35
CA VAL A 90 12.60 18.20 4.79
C VAL A 90 13.45 17.10 4.15
N ILE A 91 14.41 17.47 3.30
CA ILE A 91 15.23 16.49 2.57
C ILE A 91 16.20 15.76 3.51
N LYS A 92 16.91 16.47 4.37
CA LYS A 92 17.97 15.91 5.21
C LYS A 92 17.43 15.19 6.44
N ASP A 93 16.50 15.81 7.17
CA ASP A 93 16.12 15.33 8.49
C ASP A 93 14.90 14.40 8.43
N ILE A 94 13.96 14.64 7.50
CA ILE A 94 12.76 13.82 7.36
C ILE A 94 12.98 12.68 6.35
N LEU A 95 13.42 13.01 5.12
CA LEU A 95 13.68 11.99 4.09
C LEU A 95 15.01 11.26 4.31
N LYS A 96 15.93 11.87 5.08
CA LYS A 96 17.32 11.39 5.32
C LYS A 96 18.05 11.17 4.00
N LEU A 97 17.91 12.13 3.08
CA LEU A 97 18.60 12.20 1.81
C LEU A 97 19.61 13.36 1.81
N ASN A 98 20.62 13.28 0.95
CA ASN A 98 21.55 14.39 0.78
C ASN A 98 21.09 15.26 -0.39
N ILE A 99 20.85 16.55 -0.13
CA ILE A 99 20.39 17.54 -1.11
C ILE A 99 21.42 17.74 -2.23
N ASP A 100 22.72 17.56 -1.96
CA ASP A 100 23.80 17.72 -2.96
C ASP A 100 23.69 16.71 -4.10
N TYR A 101 22.96 15.61 -3.91
CA TYR A 101 22.69 14.61 -4.94
C TYR A 101 21.37 14.85 -5.69
N MET A 102 20.58 15.85 -5.28
CA MET A 102 19.33 16.19 -5.95
C MET A 102 19.57 17.23 -7.05
N LEU A 103 18.87 17.08 -8.14
CA LEU A 103 18.80 18.08 -9.18
C LEU A 103 17.75 19.14 -8.81
N HIS A 104 18.00 20.40 -9.18
CA HIS A 104 17.10 21.53 -8.95
C HIS A 104 16.60 22.08 -10.27
N GLU A 105 15.30 22.41 -10.33
CA GLU A 105 14.64 23.01 -11.48
C GLU A 105 13.76 24.18 -11.03
N ASP A 106 13.82 25.30 -11.77
CA ASP A 106 13.08 26.56 -11.52
C ASP A 106 11.63 26.50 -12.04
N TYR A 107 10.99 25.35 -11.96
CA TYR A 107 9.57 25.17 -12.22
C TYR A 107 8.99 24.09 -11.31
N GLY A 108 7.67 24.06 -11.17
CA GLY A 108 7.02 23.09 -10.30
C GLY A 108 5.59 22.77 -10.70
N HIS A 109 5.01 21.77 -10.04
CA HIS A 109 3.61 21.42 -10.15
C HIS A 109 2.81 21.97 -8.95
N TYR A 110 1.48 21.87 -9.00
CA TYR A 110 0.59 22.28 -7.91
C TYR A 110 0.74 23.76 -7.49
N LYS A 111 1.17 24.64 -8.42
CA LYS A 111 1.49 26.05 -8.20
C LYS A 111 2.73 26.28 -7.33
N TYR A 112 3.57 25.29 -7.11
CA TYR A 112 4.93 25.48 -6.61
C TYR A 112 5.82 26.01 -7.74
N THR A 113 6.85 26.78 -7.40
CA THR A 113 7.70 27.47 -8.38
C THR A 113 8.99 26.74 -8.69
N GLU A 114 9.40 25.85 -7.82
CA GLU A 114 10.66 25.13 -7.88
C GLU A 114 10.50 23.70 -7.40
N HIS A 115 11.40 22.82 -7.78
CA HIS A 115 11.49 21.50 -7.18
C HIS A 115 12.92 20.95 -7.19
N TYR A 116 13.16 20.10 -6.20
CA TYR A 116 14.34 19.24 -6.11
C TYR A 116 13.91 17.81 -6.38
N TYR A 117 14.73 17.07 -7.13
CA TYR A 117 14.40 15.67 -7.41
C TYR A 117 15.63 14.78 -7.45
N LEU A 118 15.44 13.54 -7.03
CA LEU A 118 16.42 12.47 -7.13
C LEU A 118 15.72 11.26 -7.78
N GLY A 119 15.92 11.10 -9.09
CA GLY A 119 15.14 10.14 -9.88
C GLY A 119 13.65 10.46 -9.86
N ASP A 120 12.85 9.57 -9.29
CA ASP A 120 11.38 9.72 -9.20
C ASP A 120 10.90 10.22 -7.81
N VAL A 121 11.80 10.71 -6.95
CA VAL A 121 11.48 11.36 -5.67
C VAL A 121 11.50 12.86 -5.86
N PHE A 122 10.35 13.54 -5.69
CA PHE A 122 10.17 14.97 -5.93
C PHE A 122 9.84 15.73 -4.66
N VAL A 123 10.51 16.85 -4.43
CA VAL A 123 10.25 17.79 -3.33
C VAL A 123 10.05 19.18 -3.92
N TYR A 124 8.81 19.68 -3.89
CA TYR A 124 8.43 20.98 -4.43
C TYR A 124 8.50 22.04 -3.33
N THR A 125 8.92 23.24 -3.72
CA THR A 125 8.94 24.43 -2.84
C THR A 125 8.53 25.70 -3.59
N SER A 126 8.28 26.76 -2.84
CA SER A 126 7.96 28.08 -3.34
C SER A 126 8.24 29.11 -2.24
N GLN A 127 8.14 30.40 -2.55
CA GLN A 127 8.26 31.49 -1.58
C GLN A 127 6.97 31.70 -0.75
N ASP A 128 5.94 30.89 -0.96
CA ASP A 128 4.64 31.02 -0.30
C ASP A 128 4.65 30.20 1.00
N GLU A 129 4.68 30.89 2.14
CA GLU A 129 4.69 30.28 3.48
C GLU A 129 3.45 29.39 3.74
N GLU A 130 2.29 29.77 3.19
CA GLU A 130 1.06 28.99 3.38
C GLU A 130 1.13 27.62 2.68
N LYS A 131 1.92 27.50 1.61
CA LYS A 131 2.12 26.24 0.90
C LYS A 131 3.12 25.34 1.59
N GLY A 132 4.20 25.91 2.14
CA GLY A 132 5.30 25.13 2.66
C GLY A 132 6.01 24.28 1.57
N THR A 133 6.46 23.11 1.95
CA THR A 133 7.17 22.15 1.07
C THR A 133 6.31 20.92 0.81
N LEU A 134 6.34 20.37 -0.42
CA LEU A 134 5.52 19.22 -0.82
C LEU A 134 6.40 18.06 -1.31
N LEU A 135 6.37 16.96 -0.61
CA LEU A 135 6.91 15.68 -1.08
C LEU A 135 5.90 14.98 -2.00
N GLU A 136 6.38 14.45 -3.11
CA GLU A 136 5.59 13.59 -4.00
C GLU A 136 6.36 12.36 -4.44
N LEU A 137 5.81 11.19 -4.17
CA LEU A 137 6.29 9.88 -4.60
C LEU A 137 5.18 9.20 -5.40
N LYS A 138 5.42 8.91 -6.66
CA LYS A 138 4.48 8.23 -7.57
C LYS A 138 5.05 6.89 -7.97
N GLY A 139 4.31 5.80 -7.94
CA GLY A 139 4.68 4.50 -8.48
C GLY A 139 6.18 4.15 -8.37
N LYS A 140 6.96 4.52 -9.38
CA LYS A 140 8.42 4.33 -9.38
C LYS A 140 9.11 5.08 -8.24
N GLY A 141 8.65 6.29 -7.91
CA GLY A 141 9.19 7.07 -6.80
C GLY A 141 8.97 6.37 -5.45
N CYS A 142 7.81 5.73 -5.24
CA CYS A 142 7.62 4.89 -4.07
C CYS A 142 8.59 3.70 -4.04
N ARG A 143 8.81 3.02 -5.19
CA ARG A 143 9.77 1.90 -5.28
C ARG A 143 11.20 2.34 -5.00
N GLN A 144 11.59 3.49 -5.55
CA GLN A 144 12.91 4.07 -5.31
C GLN A 144 13.08 4.48 -3.85
N PHE A 145 12.07 5.11 -3.26
CA PHE A 145 12.12 5.54 -1.87
C PHE A 145 12.19 4.36 -0.89
N GLU A 146 11.55 3.23 -1.22
CA GLU A 146 11.71 1.98 -0.46
C GLU A 146 13.15 1.49 -0.40
N SER A 147 13.91 1.68 -1.48
CA SER A 147 15.34 1.33 -1.49
C SER A 147 16.14 2.23 -0.54
N TYR A 148 15.78 3.50 -0.43
CA TYR A 148 16.39 4.43 0.53
C TYR A 148 16.00 4.09 1.96
N LEU A 149 14.71 3.82 2.21
CA LEU A 149 14.24 3.37 3.52
C LEU A 149 14.98 2.11 3.97
N LEU A 150 15.15 1.15 3.07
CA LEU A 150 15.90 -0.08 3.36
C LEU A 150 17.37 0.21 3.71
N ALA A 151 18.03 1.10 2.98
CA ALA A 151 19.42 1.51 3.26
C ALA A 151 19.56 2.26 4.59
N GLN A 152 18.49 2.96 5.01
CA GLN A 152 18.40 3.67 6.30
C GLN A 152 17.91 2.78 7.44
N GLU A 153 17.68 1.49 7.21
CA GLU A 153 17.07 0.54 8.16
C GLU A 153 15.70 1.03 8.70
N ARG A 154 14.91 1.71 7.86
CA ARG A 154 13.58 2.25 8.17
C ARG A 154 12.50 1.56 7.34
N SER A 155 11.30 1.47 7.90
CA SER A 155 10.08 1.08 7.21
C SER A 155 9.28 2.28 6.70
N TRP A 156 8.24 2.03 5.91
CA TRP A 156 7.22 3.04 5.60
C TRP A 156 6.55 3.60 6.86
N TYR A 157 6.36 2.78 7.88
CA TYR A 157 5.73 3.21 9.14
C TYR A 157 6.62 4.20 9.89
N ASP A 158 7.94 3.95 9.96
CA ASP A 158 8.89 4.88 10.58
C ASP A 158 8.90 6.21 9.85
N PHE A 159 8.96 6.19 8.50
CA PHE A 159 8.91 7.41 7.71
C PHE A 159 7.60 8.18 7.87
N LEU A 160 6.44 7.51 7.80
CA LEU A 160 5.15 8.15 7.96
C LEU A 160 4.98 8.73 9.37
N MET A 161 5.53 8.05 10.38
CA MET A 161 5.55 8.56 11.74
C MET A 161 6.39 9.84 11.84
N ASP A 162 7.65 9.79 11.37
CA ASP A 162 8.53 10.96 11.37
C ASP A 162 7.88 12.13 10.64
N ALA A 163 7.29 11.87 9.46
CA ALA A 163 6.61 12.89 8.68
C ALA A 163 5.44 13.55 9.43
N LEU A 164 4.63 12.77 10.17
CA LEU A 164 3.53 13.33 10.98
C LEU A 164 4.02 14.09 12.21
N VAL A 165 5.08 13.61 12.86
CA VAL A 165 5.71 14.29 14.01
C VAL A 165 6.25 15.66 13.59
N GLU A 166 6.82 15.76 12.39
CA GLU A 166 7.30 17.03 11.79
C GLU A 166 6.18 17.90 11.18
N GLY A 167 4.94 17.64 11.54
CA GLY A 167 3.77 18.43 11.12
C GLY A 167 3.32 18.17 9.68
N GLY A 168 3.76 17.08 9.07
CA GLY A 168 3.37 16.69 7.72
C GLY A 168 1.86 16.48 7.60
N VAL A 169 1.28 17.08 6.58
CA VAL A 169 -0.15 16.98 6.23
C VAL A 169 -0.31 16.05 5.04
N MET A 170 -0.97 14.92 5.25
CA MET A 170 -1.23 13.96 4.18
C MET A 170 -2.11 14.59 3.10
N LYS A 171 -1.64 14.57 1.85
CA LYS A 171 -2.38 15.06 0.68
C LYS A 171 -2.87 13.94 -0.23
N ARG A 172 -2.16 12.81 -0.24
CA ARG A 172 -2.59 11.61 -0.97
C ARG A 172 -1.84 10.38 -0.46
N LEU A 173 -2.55 9.29 -0.38
CA LEU A 173 -2.03 7.95 -0.17
C LEU A 173 -2.76 6.99 -1.11
N ASP A 174 -2.03 6.27 -1.95
CA ASP A 174 -2.59 5.16 -2.72
C ASP A 174 -1.95 3.86 -2.25
N LEU A 175 -2.79 2.90 -1.85
CA LEU A 175 -2.40 1.53 -1.55
C LEU A 175 -2.83 0.65 -2.72
N ALA A 176 -1.92 -0.09 -3.29
CA ALA A 176 -2.17 -0.95 -4.44
C ALA A 176 -2.01 -2.42 -4.10
N ILE A 177 -3.01 -3.22 -4.42
CA ILE A 177 -2.99 -4.67 -4.30
C ILE A 177 -2.81 -5.24 -5.70
N ASN A 178 -1.68 -5.89 -5.91
CA ASN A 178 -1.38 -6.59 -7.15
C ASN A 178 -1.88 -8.03 -7.06
N ASP A 179 -2.71 -8.42 -8.01
CA ASP A 179 -3.24 -9.76 -8.18
C ASP A 179 -2.44 -10.48 -9.27
N ARG A 180 -1.64 -11.45 -8.85
CA ARG A 180 -0.84 -12.31 -9.75
C ARG A 180 -1.62 -13.51 -10.26
N ALA A 181 -2.53 -14.01 -9.45
CA ALA A 181 -3.29 -15.23 -9.74
C ALA A 181 -4.50 -14.98 -10.66
N GLY A 182 -4.84 -13.72 -10.96
CA GLY A 182 -6.03 -13.39 -11.75
C GLY A 182 -7.34 -13.67 -11.00
N ILE A 183 -7.34 -13.41 -9.69
CA ILE A 183 -8.52 -13.59 -8.83
C ILE A 183 -9.60 -12.60 -9.19
N LEU A 184 -9.21 -11.35 -9.41
CA LEU A 184 -10.10 -10.30 -9.88
C LEU A 184 -10.40 -10.51 -11.36
N ASP A 185 -11.67 -10.36 -11.73
CA ASP A 185 -12.14 -10.33 -13.11
C ASP A 185 -12.76 -8.95 -13.34
N ILE A 186 -11.97 -8.03 -13.88
CA ILE A 186 -12.39 -6.64 -14.01
C ILE A 186 -13.61 -6.46 -14.92
N PRO A 187 -13.72 -7.18 -16.07
CA PRO A 187 -14.94 -7.23 -16.86
C PRO A 187 -16.16 -7.70 -16.07
N ASP A 188 -16.04 -8.80 -15.27
CA ASP A 188 -17.17 -9.29 -14.47
C ASP A 188 -17.53 -8.32 -13.34
N LEU A 189 -16.55 -7.73 -12.64
CA LEU A 189 -16.83 -6.68 -11.64
C LEU A 189 -17.56 -5.49 -12.24
N THR A 190 -17.21 -5.10 -13.48
CA THR A 190 -17.91 -4.05 -14.23
C THR A 190 -19.34 -4.47 -14.55
N ALA A 191 -19.53 -5.70 -15.03
CA ALA A 191 -20.86 -6.26 -15.29
C ALA A 191 -21.71 -6.33 -14.02
N LYS A 192 -21.12 -6.71 -12.87
CA LYS A 192 -21.78 -6.71 -11.56
C LYS A 192 -22.22 -5.31 -11.13
N CYS A 193 -21.40 -4.29 -11.36
CA CYS A 193 -21.83 -2.90 -11.12
C CYS A 193 -23.03 -2.51 -11.97
N ASN A 194 -23.06 -2.89 -13.25
CA ASN A 194 -24.21 -2.63 -14.14
C ASN A 194 -25.49 -3.41 -13.75
N ARG A 195 -25.34 -4.61 -13.18
CA ARG A 195 -26.46 -5.43 -12.69
C ARG A 195 -26.87 -5.10 -11.25
N GLU A 196 -26.29 -4.05 -10.66
CA GLU A 196 -26.51 -3.65 -9.27
C GLU A 196 -26.07 -4.72 -8.24
N GLU A 197 -25.14 -5.60 -8.59
CA GLU A 197 -24.60 -6.65 -7.73
C GLU A 197 -23.36 -6.15 -6.95
N CYS A 198 -23.27 -4.86 -6.73
CA CYS A 198 -22.29 -4.22 -5.84
C CYS A 198 -23.05 -3.48 -4.72
N VAL A 199 -22.85 -3.91 -3.47
CA VAL A 199 -23.29 -3.16 -2.29
C VAL A 199 -22.21 -2.17 -1.96
N SER A 200 -22.51 -0.87 -1.99
CA SER A 200 -21.50 0.17 -1.93
C SER A 200 -21.99 1.41 -1.19
N LEU A 201 -21.08 2.06 -0.46
CA LEU A 201 -21.27 3.42 0.05
C LEU A 201 -21.04 4.48 -1.04
N PHE A 202 -20.41 4.13 -2.15
CA PHE A 202 -20.26 5.02 -3.30
C PHE A 202 -21.55 5.06 -4.13
N ARG A 203 -21.82 6.22 -4.73
CA ARG A 203 -23.03 6.46 -5.53
C ARG A 203 -22.84 6.21 -7.02
N SER A 204 -21.60 6.10 -7.48
CA SER A 204 -21.30 6.02 -8.91
C SER A 204 -20.06 5.19 -9.19
N PHE A 205 -20.01 4.64 -10.38
CA PHE A 205 -18.81 4.02 -10.95
C PHE A 205 -18.62 4.51 -12.38
N LYS A 206 -17.42 4.32 -12.91
CA LYS A 206 -17.09 4.52 -14.34
C LYS A 206 -16.25 3.35 -14.80
N SER A 207 -16.50 2.86 -15.99
CA SER A 207 -15.68 1.82 -16.61
C SER A 207 -15.19 2.28 -17.96
N TYR A 208 -14.00 1.84 -18.31
CA TYR A 208 -13.36 2.08 -19.59
C TYR A 208 -12.86 0.74 -20.12
N ALA A 209 -13.24 0.44 -21.35
CA ALA A 209 -12.67 -0.62 -22.15
C ALA A 209 -11.95 0.02 -23.30
N SER A 210 -10.69 -0.26 -23.48
CA SER A 210 -9.88 0.26 -24.57
C SER A 210 -9.59 -0.83 -25.59
N GLY A 211 -9.44 -0.46 -26.86
CA GLY A 211 -9.08 -1.37 -27.93
C GLY A 211 -8.43 -0.62 -29.08
N GLU A 212 -7.65 -1.31 -29.89
CA GLU A 212 -7.04 -0.77 -31.09
C GLU A 212 -8.02 -0.81 -32.27
N LEU A 213 -8.08 0.28 -33.04
CA LEU A 213 -8.89 0.35 -34.27
C LEU A 213 -8.23 -0.35 -35.45
N VAL A 214 -6.90 -0.39 -35.46
CA VAL A 214 -6.10 -0.99 -36.53
C VAL A 214 -5.35 -2.19 -35.99
N LYS A 215 -5.62 -3.35 -36.53
CA LYS A 215 -4.90 -4.61 -36.19
C LYS A 215 -3.67 -4.71 -37.07
N HIS A 216 -2.49 -4.80 -36.49
CA HIS A 216 -1.27 -5.06 -37.25
C HIS A 216 -1.10 -6.52 -37.63
N ASN A 217 -1.70 -7.47 -36.89
CA ASN A 217 -1.75 -8.89 -37.21
C ASN A 217 -3.06 -9.53 -36.74
N GLU A 218 -3.56 -10.55 -37.43
CA GLU A 218 -4.80 -11.26 -37.03
C GLU A 218 -4.69 -11.99 -35.68
N GLN A 219 -3.47 -12.24 -35.20
CA GLN A 219 -3.18 -12.87 -33.92
C GLN A 219 -3.15 -11.87 -32.76
N ASP A 220 -2.94 -10.58 -33.03
CA ASP A 220 -2.88 -9.53 -32.01
C ASP A 220 -4.25 -8.91 -31.75
N LYS A 221 -5.19 -9.70 -31.24
CA LYS A 221 -6.48 -9.18 -30.71
C LYS A 221 -6.32 -8.69 -29.26
N ALA A 222 -5.20 -8.10 -28.93
CA ALA A 222 -5.03 -7.52 -27.60
C ALA A 222 -5.90 -6.28 -27.45
N GLY A 223 -7.03 -6.41 -26.79
CA GLY A 223 -7.70 -5.24 -26.22
C GLY A 223 -6.70 -4.49 -25.33
N MET A 224 -6.91 -3.19 -25.10
CA MET A 224 -6.03 -2.42 -24.20
C MET A 224 -6.44 -2.54 -22.72
N GLY A 225 -7.23 -3.57 -22.39
CA GLY A 225 -7.67 -3.90 -21.04
C GLY A 225 -8.86 -3.07 -20.54
N HIS A 226 -9.37 -3.47 -19.38
CA HIS A 226 -10.50 -2.82 -18.71
C HIS A 226 -10.03 -2.08 -17.45
N THR A 227 -10.66 -0.93 -17.21
CA THR A 227 -10.47 -0.16 -15.98
C THR A 227 -11.84 0.17 -15.37
N LEU A 228 -12.00 -0.12 -14.08
CA LEU A 228 -13.20 0.17 -13.30
C LEU A 228 -12.84 1.15 -12.18
N TYR A 229 -13.46 2.32 -12.17
CA TYR A 229 -13.42 3.28 -11.07
C TYR A 229 -14.71 3.17 -10.25
N ILE A 230 -14.60 2.97 -8.94
CA ILE A 230 -15.73 2.93 -8.02
C ILE A 230 -15.63 4.15 -7.10
N GLY A 231 -16.64 5.01 -7.14
CA GLY A 231 -16.63 6.32 -6.50
C GLY A 231 -16.28 7.47 -7.46
N SER A 232 -16.40 8.69 -6.98
CA SER A 232 -16.07 9.89 -7.73
C SER A 232 -14.58 10.19 -7.70
N LEU A 233 -13.96 10.46 -8.84
CA LEU A 233 -12.55 10.88 -8.93
C LEU A 233 -12.27 12.20 -8.18
N LYS A 234 -13.31 12.99 -7.89
CA LYS A 234 -13.23 14.23 -7.10
C LYS A 234 -13.34 13.98 -5.59
N SER A 235 -13.79 12.78 -5.19
CA SER A 235 -13.92 12.40 -3.79
C SER A 235 -12.55 12.16 -3.16
N GLU A 236 -12.50 12.28 -1.82
CA GLU A 236 -11.31 11.93 -1.04
C GLU A 236 -11.04 10.42 -0.99
N VAL A 237 -12.06 9.60 -1.27
CA VAL A 237 -11.93 8.14 -1.38
C VAL A 237 -12.54 7.69 -2.69
N TYR A 238 -11.82 6.90 -3.44
CA TYR A 238 -12.34 6.12 -4.57
C TYR A 238 -11.39 4.96 -4.87
N PHE A 239 -11.90 3.94 -5.54
CA PHE A 239 -11.13 2.77 -5.94
C PHE A 239 -10.92 2.76 -7.46
N CYS A 240 -9.80 2.18 -7.87
CA CYS A 240 -9.45 1.96 -9.26
C CYS A 240 -8.98 0.52 -9.42
N CYS A 241 -9.71 -0.26 -10.22
CA CYS A 241 -9.36 -1.64 -10.53
C CYS A 241 -9.08 -1.74 -12.02
N TYR A 242 -8.01 -2.42 -12.40
CA TYR A 242 -7.68 -2.56 -13.82
C TYR A 242 -6.84 -3.79 -14.14
N GLU A 243 -6.92 -4.20 -15.40
CA GLU A 243 -6.12 -5.30 -15.94
C GLU A 243 -4.67 -4.81 -16.14
N LYS A 244 -3.78 -5.14 -15.19
CA LYS A 244 -2.40 -4.66 -15.14
C LYS A 244 -1.51 -5.31 -16.19
N ASN A 245 -1.83 -6.53 -16.64
CA ASN A 245 -1.12 -7.23 -17.71
C ASN A 245 -1.13 -6.44 -19.02
N TYR A 246 -2.25 -5.80 -19.38
CA TYR A 246 -2.33 -4.94 -20.56
C TYR A 246 -1.46 -3.67 -20.43
N GLU A 247 -1.39 -3.08 -19.24
CA GLU A 247 -0.48 -1.97 -19.01
C GLU A 247 0.99 -2.39 -19.13
N GLN A 248 1.35 -3.59 -18.64
CA GLN A 248 2.70 -4.14 -18.77
C GLN A 248 3.03 -4.44 -20.23
N TYR A 249 2.08 -4.99 -20.99
CA TYR A 249 2.24 -5.18 -22.42
C TYR A 249 2.48 -3.84 -23.14
N ALA A 250 1.63 -2.84 -22.92
CA ALA A 250 1.73 -1.55 -23.60
C ALA A 250 3.02 -0.76 -23.24
N LYS A 251 3.49 -0.86 -21.99
CA LYS A 251 4.64 -0.08 -21.53
C LYS A 251 5.98 -0.81 -21.62
N LEU A 252 5.98 -2.13 -21.50
CA LEU A 252 7.18 -2.95 -21.37
C LEU A 252 7.33 -4.01 -22.44
N GLY A 253 6.31 -4.20 -23.30
CA GLY A 253 6.28 -5.24 -24.32
C GLY A 253 6.19 -6.68 -23.76
N VAL A 254 5.82 -6.84 -22.47
CA VAL A 254 5.67 -8.16 -21.86
C VAL A 254 4.40 -8.81 -22.39
N PRO A 255 4.45 -10.05 -22.96
CA PRO A 255 3.25 -10.74 -23.40
C PRO A 255 2.19 -10.84 -22.30
N ILE A 256 0.91 -10.67 -22.65
CA ILE A 256 -0.19 -10.58 -21.68
C ILE A 256 -0.26 -11.83 -20.78
N GLU A 257 -0.01 -12.99 -21.36
CA GLU A 257 -0.03 -14.28 -20.67
C GLU A 257 1.13 -14.43 -19.68
N GLU A 258 2.29 -13.86 -20.03
CA GLU A 258 3.52 -13.91 -19.24
C GLU A 258 3.62 -12.79 -18.21
N ALA A 259 2.72 -11.80 -18.27
CA ALA A 259 2.74 -10.68 -17.36
C ALA A 259 2.60 -11.15 -15.89
N PRO A 260 3.55 -10.81 -15.01
CA PRO A 260 3.60 -11.32 -13.64
C PRO A 260 2.46 -10.79 -12.76
N ILE A 261 1.82 -9.70 -13.16
CA ILE A 261 0.67 -9.13 -12.47
C ILE A 261 -0.50 -9.12 -13.45
N LYS A 262 -1.57 -9.84 -13.12
CA LYS A 262 -2.76 -9.89 -13.97
C LYS A 262 -3.62 -8.65 -13.77
N ASN A 263 -3.97 -8.35 -12.52
CA ASN A 263 -4.82 -7.23 -12.17
C ASN A 263 -4.21 -6.39 -11.06
N ARG A 264 -4.72 -5.15 -10.91
CA ARG A 264 -4.41 -4.29 -9.77
C ARG A 264 -5.67 -3.65 -9.23
N PHE A 265 -5.78 -3.62 -7.90
CA PHE A 265 -6.79 -2.88 -7.16
C PHE A 265 -6.11 -1.77 -6.38
N GLU A 266 -6.48 -0.52 -6.62
CA GLU A 266 -5.93 0.65 -5.94
C GLU A 266 -6.98 1.32 -5.06
N ILE A 267 -6.62 1.54 -3.81
CA ILE A 267 -7.33 2.37 -2.85
C ILE A 267 -6.70 3.75 -2.92
N ARG A 268 -7.42 4.74 -3.44
CA ARG A 268 -6.93 6.10 -3.62
C ARG A 268 -7.56 7.03 -2.59
N LEU A 269 -6.73 7.55 -1.71
CA LEU A 269 -7.12 8.36 -0.54
C LEU A 269 -6.50 9.75 -0.65
N LYS A 270 -7.29 10.78 -0.34
CA LYS A 270 -6.86 12.18 -0.35
C LYS A 270 -7.17 12.84 0.98
N ASP A 271 -6.39 13.87 1.29
CA ASP A 271 -6.57 14.79 2.40
C ASP A 271 -6.91 14.06 3.72
N GLU A 272 -8.05 14.30 4.35
CA GLU A 272 -8.43 13.68 5.62
C GLU A 272 -8.49 12.16 5.56
N ARG A 273 -8.97 11.58 4.47
CA ARG A 273 -9.03 10.11 4.32
C ARG A 273 -7.65 9.49 4.25
N ALA A 274 -6.70 10.15 3.61
CA ALA A 274 -5.30 9.72 3.61
C ALA A 274 -4.70 9.80 5.01
N TYR A 275 -4.99 10.87 5.76
CA TYR A 275 -4.54 11.03 7.14
C TYR A 275 -5.08 9.93 8.06
N TYR A 276 -6.39 9.64 8.01
CA TYR A 276 -6.97 8.57 8.84
C TYR A 276 -6.43 7.19 8.47
N ALA A 277 -6.21 6.92 7.17
CA ALA A 277 -5.59 5.67 6.75
C ALA A 277 -4.15 5.53 7.28
N VAL A 278 -3.37 6.62 7.28
CA VAL A 278 -2.02 6.60 7.89
C VAL A 278 -2.10 6.35 9.39
N ARG A 279 -3.06 6.93 10.10
CA ARG A 279 -3.28 6.62 11.53
C ARG A 279 -3.56 5.14 11.76
N GLU A 280 -4.42 4.53 10.95
CA GLU A 280 -4.71 3.09 11.03
C GLU A 280 -3.47 2.25 10.72
N LEU A 281 -2.70 2.63 9.69
CA LEU A 281 -1.42 2.00 9.35
C LEU A 281 -0.45 2.03 10.53
N LEU A 282 -0.33 3.18 11.19
CA LEU A 282 0.56 3.37 12.35
C LEU A 282 0.03 2.75 13.64
N THR A 283 -1.27 2.47 13.72
CA THR A 283 -1.88 1.80 14.87
C THR A 283 -1.66 0.29 14.80
N HIS A 284 -1.82 -0.28 13.62
CA HIS A 284 -1.79 -1.73 13.43
C HIS A 284 -0.45 -2.27 12.90
N TYR A 285 0.37 -1.42 12.29
CA TYR A 285 1.60 -1.83 11.59
C TYR A 285 1.34 -2.96 10.56
N ASP A 286 0.14 -2.99 10.01
CA ASP A 286 -0.29 -3.93 9.00
C ASP A 286 -1.06 -3.24 7.86
N ALA A 287 -0.33 -2.95 6.77
CA ALA A 287 -0.91 -2.29 5.60
C ALA A 287 -1.94 -3.18 4.88
N GLU A 288 -1.78 -4.49 4.93
CA GLU A 288 -2.70 -5.43 4.29
C GLU A 288 -4.03 -5.46 5.05
N GLN A 289 -4.00 -5.59 6.38
CA GLN A 289 -5.18 -5.50 7.21
C GLN A 289 -5.90 -4.17 7.00
N THR A 290 -5.18 -3.05 7.02
CA THR A 290 -5.72 -1.71 6.82
C THR A 290 -6.40 -1.59 5.44
N ALA A 291 -5.72 -1.99 4.36
CA ALA A 291 -6.25 -1.91 3.01
C ALA A 291 -7.56 -2.70 2.84
N PHE A 292 -7.54 -3.98 3.21
CA PHE A 292 -8.73 -4.83 3.07
C PHE A 292 -9.88 -4.42 3.99
N SER A 293 -9.58 -3.89 5.18
CA SER A 293 -10.61 -3.37 6.08
C SER A 293 -11.26 -2.10 5.51
N ILE A 294 -10.50 -1.24 4.83
CA ILE A 294 -11.06 -0.10 4.07
C ILE A 294 -11.96 -0.62 2.95
N ILE A 295 -11.49 -1.57 2.13
CA ILE A 295 -12.30 -2.14 1.05
C ILE A 295 -13.62 -2.68 1.58
N ASN A 296 -13.57 -3.49 2.63
CA ASN A 296 -14.74 -4.13 3.25
C ASN A 296 -15.76 -3.13 3.82
N HIS A 297 -15.27 -1.94 4.24
CA HIS A 297 -16.18 -0.88 4.67
C HIS A 297 -16.94 -0.25 3.51
N TYR A 298 -16.30 -0.05 2.37
CA TYR A 298 -16.87 0.73 1.28
C TYR A 298 -17.65 -0.08 0.25
N ILE A 299 -17.23 -1.33 -0.04
CA ILE A 299 -17.84 -2.14 -1.12
C ILE A 299 -17.90 -3.63 -0.78
N ARG A 300 -18.92 -4.29 -1.34
CA ARG A 300 -19.05 -5.74 -1.39
C ARG A 300 -19.62 -6.13 -2.75
N PHE A 301 -18.96 -7.00 -3.48
CA PHE A 301 -19.52 -7.64 -4.66
C PHE A 301 -20.27 -8.92 -4.24
N VAL A 302 -21.49 -9.04 -4.73
CA VAL A 302 -22.45 -10.07 -4.31
C VAL A 302 -23.03 -10.79 -5.52
N ASP A 303 -23.60 -11.96 -5.29
CA ASP A 303 -24.35 -12.69 -6.28
C ASP A 303 -25.84 -12.52 -5.99
N ARG A 304 -26.63 -12.20 -7.04
CA ARG A 304 -28.04 -11.84 -6.89
C ARG A 304 -28.87 -13.05 -6.39
N GLU A 305 -29.60 -12.83 -5.31
CA GLU A 305 -30.57 -13.77 -4.74
C GLU A 305 -31.95 -13.07 -4.69
N PRO A 306 -32.80 -13.27 -5.70
CA PRO A 306 -34.05 -12.51 -5.86
C PRO A 306 -35.02 -12.54 -4.64
N GLU A 307 -34.98 -13.62 -3.86
CA GLU A 307 -35.83 -13.82 -2.68
C GLU A 307 -35.34 -13.07 -1.42
N LYS A 308 -34.15 -12.45 -1.49
CA LYS A 308 -33.52 -11.76 -0.38
C LYS A 308 -33.34 -10.26 -0.65
N ARG A 309 -33.18 -9.48 0.42
CA ARG A 309 -32.73 -8.08 0.27
C ARG A 309 -31.31 -8.04 -0.26
N LYS A 310 -30.96 -7.03 -1.04
CA LYS A 310 -29.64 -6.85 -1.64
C LYS A 310 -28.50 -6.90 -0.60
N THR A 311 -28.74 -6.39 0.62
CA THR A 311 -27.77 -6.41 1.72
C THR A 311 -27.47 -7.83 2.22
N ASP A 312 -28.39 -8.75 2.00
CA ASP A 312 -28.34 -10.14 2.48
C ASP A 312 -27.92 -11.12 1.38
N TRP A 313 -27.63 -10.61 0.17
CA TRP A 313 -27.14 -11.44 -0.93
C TRP A 313 -25.77 -12.04 -0.59
N LYS A 314 -25.55 -13.26 -1.08
CA LYS A 314 -24.30 -13.99 -0.88
C LYS A 314 -23.13 -13.20 -1.47
N LEU A 315 -22.05 -13.13 -0.73
CA LEU A 315 -20.78 -12.58 -1.23
C LEU A 315 -20.30 -13.42 -2.41
N ASN A 316 -19.90 -12.75 -3.50
CA ASN A 316 -19.32 -13.45 -4.65
C ASN A 316 -18.06 -14.22 -4.24
N ASP A 317 -17.92 -15.47 -4.67
CA ASP A 317 -16.87 -16.36 -4.18
C ASP A 317 -15.45 -15.86 -4.52
N ARG A 318 -15.23 -15.30 -5.73
CA ARG A 318 -13.94 -14.70 -6.11
C ARG A 318 -13.62 -13.46 -5.27
N TRP A 319 -14.65 -12.64 -5.04
CA TRP A 319 -14.52 -11.46 -4.17
C TRP A 319 -14.25 -11.85 -2.72
N ALA A 320 -14.94 -12.87 -2.20
CA ALA A 320 -14.70 -13.40 -0.85
C ALA A 320 -13.28 -13.90 -0.67
N TRP A 321 -12.74 -14.53 -1.69
CA TRP A 321 -11.34 -14.96 -1.70
C TRP A 321 -10.38 -13.75 -1.72
N PHE A 322 -10.64 -12.74 -2.56
CA PHE A 322 -9.84 -11.53 -2.66
C PHE A 322 -9.75 -10.76 -1.34
N ILE A 323 -10.87 -10.53 -0.67
CA ILE A 323 -10.91 -9.73 0.56
C ILE A 323 -10.48 -10.49 1.81
N GLY A 324 -10.47 -11.84 1.80
CA GLY A 324 -10.33 -12.69 2.99
C GLY A 324 -11.53 -12.63 3.92
N LYS A 325 -11.94 -13.78 4.47
CA LYS A 325 -13.23 -13.91 5.19
C LYS A 325 -13.28 -13.18 6.54
N ASP A 326 -12.14 -12.98 7.20
CA ASP A 326 -12.07 -12.64 8.63
C ASP A 326 -11.52 -11.23 8.92
N ARG A 327 -11.50 -10.33 7.92
CA ARG A 327 -11.00 -8.97 8.09
C ARG A 327 -12.13 -7.99 8.42
N PRO A 328 -12.15 -7.40 9.63
CA PRO A 328 -13.19 -6.45 10.00
C PRO A 328 -13.09 -5.16 9.17
N PRO A 329 -14.24 -4.52 8.86
CA PRO A 329 -14.24 -3.25 8.15
C PRO A 329 -13.66 -2.12 9.02
N ILE A 330 -12.81 -1.28 8.46
CA ILE A 330 -12.33 -0.04 9.08
C ILE A 330 -13.04 1.16 8.45
N LYS A 331 -13.77 1.91 9.28
CA LYS A 331 -14.36 3.19 8.89
C LYS A 331 -13.30 4.28 8.96
N LEU A 332 -12.97 4.90 7.83
CA LEU A 332 -12.20 6.14 7.81
C LEU A 332 -13.13 7.29 8.25
N THR A 333 -13.06 7.67 9.53
CA THR A 333 -13.93 8.70 10.09
C THR A 333 -13.53 10.09 9.62
N THR A 334 -14.51 10.97 9.44
CA THR A 334 -14.30 12.41 9.18
C THR A 334 -14.40 13.27 10.46
N ASP A 335 -14.98 12.71 11.52
CA ASP A 335 -15.05 13.39 12.80
C ASP A 335 -13.70 13.25 13.51
N PRO A 336 -12.98 14.34 13.77
CA PRO A 336 -11.77 14.26 14.56
C PRO A 336 -12.16 13.82 15.96
N GLU A 337 -11.77 12.62 16.37
CA GLU A 337 -11.68 12.36 17.79
C GLU A 337 -10.72 13.40 18.38
N PRO A 338 -11.10 14.12 19.45
CA PRO A 338 -10.22 15.09 20.03
C PRO A 338 -8.89 14.43 20.39
N TYR A 339 -7.82 14.96 19.85
CA TYR A 339 -6.46 14.56 20.18
C TYR A 339 -6.29 14.76 21.68
N THR A 340 -6.32 13.69 22.43
CA THR A 340 -5.83 13.77 23.80
C THR A 340 -4.33 13.53 23.74
N LEU A 341 -3.57 14.56 24.16
CA LEU A 341 -2.12 14.51 24.32
C LEU A 341 -1.68 13.22 25.05
N GLU A 342 -2.49 12.74 25.98
CA GLU A 342 -2.32 11.51 26.74
C GLU A 342 -2.30 10.23 25.89
N ARG A 343 -3.13 10.11 24.83
CA ARG A 343 -3.10 8.97 23.90
C ARG A 343 -1.85 8.98 23.04
N THR A 344 -1.43 10.16 22.60
CA THR A 344 -0.20 10.33 21.81
C THR A 344 1.03 10.05 22.67
N LEU A 345 1.08 10.56 23.89
CA LEU A 345 2.16 10.29 24.85
C LEU A 345 2.16 8.83 25.32
N GLY A 346 0.99 8.23 25.55
CA GLY A 346 0.87 6.82 25.89
C GLY A 346 1.25 5.87 24.75
N TRP A 347 1.12 6.33 23.51
CA TRP A 347 1.59 5.60 22.34
C TRP A 347 3.11 5.78 22.17
N ILE A 348 3.63 7.00 22.26
CA ILE A 348 5.07 7.32 22.22
C ILE A 348 5.81 6.57 23.32
N SER A 349 5.28 6.54 24.54
CA SER A 349 5.93 5.84 25.66
C SER A 349 5.97 4.31 25.47
N ARG A 350 5.02 3.73 24.73
CA ARG A 350 4.99 2.28 24.47
C ARG A 350 5.82 1.84 23.26
N GLN A 351 6.01 2.74 22.28
CA GLN A 351 6.67 2.39 21.02
C GLN A 351 8.08 3.01 20.87
N VAL A 352 8.34 4.15 21.53
CA VAL A 352 9.58 4.92 21.35
C VAL A 352 10.49 4.88 22.59
N ALA A 353 9.97 4.47 23.74
CA ALA A 353 10.73 4.36 24.98
C ALA A 353 10.64 2.98 25.62
N PRO A 354 11.25 1.95 25.06
CA PRO A 354 11.76 0.83 25.84
C PRO A 354 13.23 1.13 26.13
N ILE A 355 13.49 1.67 27.30
CA ILE A 355 14.83 1.57 27.91
C ILE A 355 14.91 0.24 28.66
#